data_55acc0f4b6657c2c3668c5c649716741
#
_entry.id   55acc0f4b6657c2c3668c5c649716741
#
_cell.length_a   1.000
_cell.length_b   1.000
_cell.length_c   1.000
_cell.angle_alpha   90.00
_cell.angle_beta   90.00
_cell.angle_gamma   90.00
#
_symmetry.space_group_name_H-M   'P 1'
#
loop_
_entity.id
_entity.type
_entity.pdbx_description
1 polymer ?
#
loop_
_entity_poly.entity_id
_entity_poly.type
_entity_poly.pdbx_seq_one_letter_code
_entity_poly.pdbx_strand_id
1 'polypeptide(L)'
;MADSHPAAYDAVADAYSHALDPDGVGLVDPVLTELVGDVTGRDMLSLACGQGQDARLLASLGATVTGVDVSTQMLRFAGRHEAANPRGITYVQDDAQDLAAFAEQSFDGVVCHMALMDIPELASTLGSVARVLRDGGWFVFSIVHPCYRGHVDVVTDYLLDHRYRKRLATEWLPAHAYHRPLGTYVEQLTQAGFRIERVVEVHHQAADAGGVPGLLYARAVQA
;
A
#
# COMPACT_ATOMS: atom_id res chain seq x y z
N MET A 1 4.38 -23.34 -9.65
CA MET A 1 3.18 -22.73 -10.25
C MET A 1 3.14 -21.34 -9.69
N ALA A 2 3.27 -20.32 -10.53
CA ALA A 2 3.16 -18.93 -10.11
C ALA A 2 1.71 -18.71 -9.67
N ASP A 3 1.47 -18.52 -8.38
CA ASP A 3 0.19 -18.05 -7.87
C ASP A 3 -0.02 -16.63 -8.43
N SER A 4 -0.89 -16.52 -9.41
CA SER A 4 -1.24 -15.24 -10.02
C SER A 4 -2.00 -14.39 -8.97
N HIS A 5 -1.26 -13.59 -8.24
CA HIS A 5 -1.75 -12.68 -7.21
C HIS A 5 -2.89 -11.72 -7.67
N PRO A 6 -2.94 -11.29 -8.95
CA PRO A 6 -4.04 -10.46 -9.48
C PRO A 6 -5.42 -11.09 -9.33
N ALA A 7 -5.52 -12.38 -9.58
CA ALA A 7 -6.80 -13.09 -9.56
C ALA A 7 -7.45 -13.15 -8.17
N ALA A 8 -6.68 -13.04 -7.10
CA ALA A 8 -7.19 -13.14 -5.74
C ALA A 8 -8.04 -11.91 -5.34
N TYR A 9 -7.57 -10.70 -5.69
CA TYR A 9 -8.34 -9.48 -5.42
C TYR A 9 -9.48 -9.26 -6.43
N ASP A 10 -9.31 -9.68 -7.69
CA ASP A 10 -10.39 -9.64 -8.67
C ASP A 10 -11.61 -10.43 -8.22
N ALA A 11 -11.40 -11.59 -7.59
CA ALA A 11 -12.49 -12.46 -7.11
C ALA A 11 -13.30 -11.86 -5.94
N VAL A 12 -12.74 -10.91 -5.19
CA VAL A 12 -13.37 -10.32 -4.00
C VAL A 12 -13.56 -8.81 -4.10
N ALA A 13 -13.27 -8.22 -5.24
CA ALA A 13 -13.25 -6.78 -5.41
C ALA A 13 -14.56 -6.08 -5.01
N ASP A 14 -15.71 -6.66 -5.35
CA ASP A 14 -17.01 -6.09 -5.00
C ASP A 14 -17.24 -6.06 -3.48
N ALA A 15 -16.99 -7.18 -2.80
CA ALA A 15 -17.15 -7.28 -1.35
C ALA A 15 -16.14 -6.39 -0.61
N TYR A 16 -14.88 -6.38 -1.10
CA TYR A 16 -13.80 -5.58 -0.52
C TYR A 16 -14.06 -4.09 -0.68
N SER A 17 -14.46 -3.65 -1.88
CA SER A 17 -14.78 -2.26 -2.17
C SER A 17 -15.93 -1.75 -1.29
N HIS A 18 -17.00 -2.53 -1.17
CA HIS A 18 -18.15 -2.16 -0.34
C HIS A 18 -17.81 -2.10 1.17
N ALA A 19 -16.93 -2.98 1.64
CA ALA A 19 -16.55 -3.02 3.05
C ALA A 19 -15.63 -1.85 3.46
N LEU A 20 -14.76 -1.38 2.54
CA LEU A 20 -13.78 -0.33 2.86
C LEU A 20 -14.29 1.09 2.60
N ASP A 21 -15.13 1.26 1.62
CA ASP A 21 -15.61 2.60 1.22
C ASP A 21 -17.02 2.49 0.61
N PRO A 22 -18.04 2.18 1.45
CA PRO A 22 -19.40 2.01 0.96
C PRO A 22 -19.97 3.26 0.28
N ASP A 23 -19.48 4.43 0.65
CA ASP A 23 -19.95 5.73 0.15
C ASP A 23 -19.04 6.35 -0.90
N GLY A 24 -17.86 5.74 -1.20
CA GLY A 24 -16.89 6.25 -2.18
C GLY A 24 -16.23 7.58 -1.78
N VAL A 25 -16.30 7.96 -0.51
CA VAL A 25 -15.78 9.26 -0.01
C VAL A 25 -14.28 9.20 0.26
N GLY A 26 -13.76 8.01 0.51
CA GLY A 26 -12.39 7.79 0.96
C GLY A 26 -12.20 8.15 2.45
N LEU A 27 -11.40 7.36 3.13
CA LEU A 27 -11.02 7.65 4.51
C LEU A 27 -9.83 8.61 4.51
N VAL A 28 -9.95 9.72 5.24
CA VAL A 28 -8.79 10.56 5.55
C VAL A 28 -8.00 9.85 6.64
N ASP A 29 -6.78 9.42 6.32
CA ASP A 29 -5.83 8.90 7.29
C ASP A 29 -4.90 10.03 7.77
N PRO A 30 -5.04 10.51 9.01
CA PRO A 30 -4.24 11.62 9.50
C PRO A 30 -2.75 11.32 9.58
N VAL A 31 -2.37 10.06 9.91
CA VAL A 31 -0.97 9.66 10.00
C VAL A 31 -0.34 9.61 8.60
N LEU A 32 -1.05 9.03 7.65
CA LEU A 32 -0.61 9.02 6.25
C LEU A 32 -0.44 10.44 5.73
N THR A 33 -1.43 11.31 5.95
CA THR A 33 -1.41 12.71 5.51
C THR A 33 -0.23 13.48 6.12
N GLU A 34 0.05 13.28 7.41
CA GLU A 34 1.20 13.90 8.10
C GLU A 34 2.53 13.44 7.52
N LEU A 35 2.68 12.13 7.25
CA LEU A 35 3.91 11.57 6.70
C LEU A 35 4.16 11.97 5.25
N VAL A 36 3.10 12.09 4.47
CA VAL A 36 3.15 12.56 3.08
C VAL A 36 3.59 14.03 3.03
N GLY A 37 3.03 14.88 3.88
CA GLY A 37 3.34 16.31 3.93
C GLY A 37 2.79 17.10 2.74
N ASP A 38 3.47 18.17 2.36
CA ASP A 38 3.07 19.01 1.22
C ASP A 38 3.48 18.34 -0.11
N VAL A 39 2.47 18.04 -0.91
CA VAL A 39 2.62 17.43 -2.26
C VAL A 39 2.09 18.32 -3.37
N THR A 40 1.83 19.60 -3.09
CA THR A 40 1.32 20.54 -4.08
C THR A 40 2.24 20.60 -5.29
N GLY A 41 1.69 20.29 -6.48
CA GLY A 41 2.44 20.29 -7.74
C GLY A 41 3.47 19.17 -7.90
N ARG A 42 3.51 18.17 -7.01
CA ARG A 42 4.39 17.01 -7.10
C ARG A 42 3.77 15.91 -7.96
N ASP A 43 4.63 15.17 -8.65
CA ASP A 43 4.25 13.94 -9.36
C ASP A 43 4.28 12.76 -8.38
N MET A 44 3.12 12.20 -8.07
CA MET A 44 2.96 11.18 -7.05
C MET A 44 2.48 9.85 -7.64
N LEU A 45 3.06 8.75 -7.16
CA LEU A 45 2.59 7.40 -7.43
C LEU A 45 1.83 6.84 -6.22
N SER A 46 0.57 6.47 -6.42
CA SER A 46 -0.19 5.63 -5.47
C SER A 46 -0.02 4.17 -5.89
N LEU A 47 0.83 3.44 -5.18
CA LEU A 47 1.24 2.06 -5.49
C LEU A 47 0.29 1.07 -4.83
N ALA A 48 -0.17 0.06 -5.59
CA ALA A 48 -1.21 -0.88 -5.19
C ALA A 48 -2.45 -0.13 -4.69
N CYS A 49 -2.92 0.81 -5.54
CA CYS A 49 -3.88 1.84 -5.17
C CYS A 49 -5.31 1.34 -4.94
N GLY A 50 -5.59 0.07 -5.24
CA GLY A 50 -6.92 -0.52 -5.13
C GLY A 50 -7.97 0.30 -5.88
N GLN A 51 -9.05 0.66 -5.19
CA GLN A 51 -10.12 1.52 -5.74
C GLN A 51 -9.78 3.02 -5.74
N GLY A 52 -8.51 3.40 -5.47
CA GLY A 52 -8.00 4.76 -5.65
C GLY A 52 -8.23 5.72 -4.49
N GLN A 53 -8.48 5.24 -3.27
CA GLN A 53 -8.71 6.10 -2.09
C GLN A 53 -7.53 7.05 -1.84
N ASP A 54 -6.31 6.49 -1.73
CA ASP A 54 -5.10 7.28 -1.47
C ASP A 54 -4.73 8.15 -2.67
N ALA A 55 -4.96 7.68 -3.89
CA ALA A 55 -4.76 8.48 -5.09
C ALA A 55 -5.66 9.74 -5.07
N ARG A 56 -6.93 9.59 -4.67
CA ARG A 56 -7.86 10.72 -4.51
C ARG A 56 -7.47 11.64 -3.36
N LEU A 57 -6.93 11.10 -2.26
CA LEU A 57 -6.38 11.90 -1.17
C LEU A 57 -5.22 12.77 -1.67
N LEU A 58 -4.22 12.16 -2.31
CA LEU A 58 -3.05 12.87 -2.84
C LEU A 58 -3.45 13.97 -3.86
N ALA A 59 -4.38 13.66 -4.77
CA ALA A 59 -4.91 14.64 -5.71
C ALA A 59 -5.64 15.79 -5.00
N SER A 60 -6.35 15.52 -3.89
CA SER A 60 -7.00 16.56 -3.09
C SER A 60 -6.01 17.49 -2.37
N LEU A 61 -4.78 17.02 -2.14
CA LEU A 61 -3.67 17.78 -1.59
C LEU A 61 -2.87 18.54 -2.66
N GLY A 62 -3.33 18.51 -3.92
CA GLY A 62 -2.74 19.27 -5.02
C GLY A 62 -1.65 18.57 -5.81
N ALA A 63 -1.49 17.26 -5.65
CA ALA A 63 -0.54 16.47 -6.45
C ALA A 63 -1.09 16.12 -7.84
N THR A 64 -0.19 15.89 -8.81
CA THR A 64 -0.46 15.14 -10.03
C THR A 64 -0.29 13.66 -9.72
N VAL A 65 -1.34 12.85 -9.86
CA VAL A 65 -1.33 11.48 -9.33
C VAL A 65 -1.48 10.44 -10.42
N THR A 66 -0.63 9.41 -10.34
CA THR A 66 -0.82 8.15 -11.04
C THR A 66 -1.11 7.06 -10.00
N GLY A 67 -2.19 6.32 -10.18
CA GLY A 67 -2.54 5.15 -9.38
C GLY A 67 -2.19 3.86 -10.14
N VAL A 68 -1.53 2.94 -9.48
CA VAL A 68 -1.16 1.64 -10.05
C VAL A 68 -1.71 0.51 -9.20
N ASP A 69 -2.32 -0.46 -9.86
CA ASP A 69 -2.72 -1.72 -9.23
C ASP A 69 -2.63 -2.86 -10.24
N VAL A 70 -2.39 -4.06 -9.76
CA VAL A 70 -2.35 -5.27 -10.57
C VAL A 70 -3.77 -5.78 -10.88
N SER A 71 -4.76 -5.45 -10.04
CA SER A 71 -6.15 -5.87 -10.17
C SER A 71 -6.92 -5.00 -11.15
N THR A 72 -7.36 -5.59 -12.25
CA THR A 72 -8.24 -4.92 -13.22
C THR A 72 -9.57 -4.50 -12.59
N GLN A 73 -10.11 -5.29 -11.67
CA GLN A 73 -11.39 -4.98 -11.04
C GLN A 73 -11.27 -3.80 -10.09
N MET A 74 -10.19 -3.72 -9.29
CA MET A 74 -9.93 -2.58 -8.43
C MET A 74 -9.78 -1.29 -9.25
N LEU A 75 -9.06 -1.34 -10.36
CA LEU A 75 -8.92 -0.18 -11.26
C LEU A 75 -10.23 0.22 -11.94
N ARG A 76 -11.15 -0.71 -12.16
CA ARG A 76 -12.51 -0.36 -12.62
C ARG A 76 -13.28 0.45 -11.59
N PHE A 77 -13.17 0.12 -10.30
CA PHE A 77 -13.77 0.94 -9.24
C PHE A 77 -13.10 2.31 -9.18
N ALA A 78 -11.78 2.37 -9.19
CA ALA A 78 -11.04 3.64 -9.23
C ALA A 78 -11.48 4.52 -10.40
N GLY A 79 -11.60 3.95 -11.60
CA GLY A 79 -12.08 4.66 -12.79
C GLY A 79 -13.52 5.14 -12.68
N ARG A 80 -14.43 4.39 -12.04
CA ARG A 80 -15.80 4.84 -11.77
C ARG A 80 -15.83 6.04 -10.83
N HIS A 81 -15.05 6.02 -9.77
CA HIS A 81 -14.93 7.14 -8.84
C HIS A 81 -14.34 8.38 -9.52
N GLU A 82 -13.33 8.20 -10.36
CA GLU A 82 -12.74 9.30 -11.14
C GLU A 82 -13.74 9.86 -12.15
N ALA A 83 -14.50 9.02 -12.83
CA ALA A 83 -15.54 9.48 -13.76
C ALA A 83 -16.69 10.24 -13.05
N ALA A 84 -17.04 9.83 -11.84
CA ALA A 84 -18.09 10.48 -11.04
C ALA A 84 -17.63 11.80 -10.42
N ASN A 85 -16.38 11.90 -10.02
CA ASN A 85 -15.78 13.08 -9.40
C ASN A 85 -14.33 13.25 -9.88
N PRO A 86 -14.13 13.84 -11.08
CA PRO A 86 -12.80 13.95 -11.70
C PRO A 86 -11.82 14.78 -10.87
N ARG A 87 -10.62 14.22 -10.67
CA ARG A 87 -9.48 14.86 -10.00
C ARG A 87 -8.22 14.87 -10.87
N GLY A 88 -8.30 14.37 -12.10
CA GLY A 88 -7.19 14.28 -13.03
C GLY A 88 -6.24 13.11 -12.75
N ILE A 89 -6.72 12.06 -12.06
CA ILE A 89 -5.90 10.90 -11.71
C ILE A 89 -5.81 9.96 -12.91
N THR A 90 -4.60 9.52 -13.23
CA THR A 90 -4.35 8.47 -14.22
C THR A 90 -4.24 7.12 -13.52
N TYR A 91 -5.01 6.12 -13.95
CA TYR A 91 -4.90 4.75 -13.43
C TYR A 91 -4.27 3.82 -14.46
N VAL A 92 -3.26 3.06 -14.03
CA VAL A 92 -2.47 2.16 -14.88
C VAL A 92 -2.46 0.77 -14.25
N GLN A 93 -2.74 -0.26 -15.06
CA GLN A 93 -2.54 -1.65 -14.62
C GLN A 93 -1.07 -2.02 -14.76
N ASP A 94 -0.40 -2.29 -13.65
CA ASP A 94 1.00 -2.73 -13.64
C ASP A 94 1.30 -3.48 -12.33
N ASP A 95 2.40 -4.24 -12.34
CA ASP A 95 2.87 -4.95 -11.15
C ASP A 95 3.83 -4.07 -10.34
N ALA A 96 3.55 -3.89 -9.07
CA ALA A 96 4.41 -3.16 -8.13
C ALA A 96 5.83 -3.72 -8.05
N GLN A 97 6.02 -4.99 -8.42
CA GLN A 97 7.30 -5.67 -8.33
C GLN A 97 8.29 -5.27 -9.44
N ASP A 98 7.79 -4.70 -10.55
CA ASP A 98 8.66 -4.23 -11.63
C ASP A 98 8.35 -2.83 -12.16
N LEU A 99 7.09 -2.35 -12.02
CA LEU A 99 6.66 -1.05 -12.51
C LEU A 99 7.10 -0.77 -13.96
N ALA A 100 6.91 -1.76 -14.83
CA ALA A 100 7.44 -1.76 -16.19
C ALA A 100 6.92 -0.62 -17.07
N ALA A 101 5.73 -0.09 -16.77
CA ALA A 101 5.12 1.02 -17.48
C ALA A 101 5.82 2.37 -17.24
N PHE A 102 6.73 2.48 -16.27
CA PHE A 102 7.32 3.75 -15.85
C PHE A 102 8.82 3.81 -16.06
N ALA A 103 9.27 4.95 -16.58
CA ALA A 103 10.68 5.26 -16.68
C ALA A 103 11.29 5.50 -15.28
N GLU A 104 12.63 5.45 -15.23
CA GLU A 104 13.37 5.87 -14.04
C GLU A 104 13.09 7.35 -13.73
N GLN A 105 13.14 7.71 -12.44
CA GLN A 105 13.01 9.09 -11.98
C GLN A 105 11.73 9.82 -12.46
N SER A 106 10.61 9.10 -12.44
CA SER A 106 9.31 9.63 -12.90
C SER A 106 8.54 10.36 -11.79
N PHE A 107 8.76 10.02 -10.51
CA PHE A 107 7.95 10.50 -9.40
C PHE A 107 8.76 11.19 -8.31
N ASP A 108 8.16 12.20 -7.66
CA ASP A 108 8.72 12.87 -6.49
C ASP A 108 8.48 12.07 -5.21
N GLY A 109 7.39 11.31 -5.16
CA GLY A 109 7.05 10.45 -4.04
C GLY A 109 6.17 9.27 -4.42
N VAL A 110 6.29 8.21 -3.65
CA VAL A 110 5.47 6.99 -3.78
C VAL A 110 4.75 6.74 -2.46
N VAL A 111 3.47 6.41 -2.54
CA VAL A 111 2.65 5.99 -1.39
C VAL A 111 2.14 4.57 -1.63
N CYS A 112 2.35 3.67 -0.66
CA CYS A 112 1.82 2.31 -0.65
C CYS A 112 1.09 2.06 0.68
N HIS A 113 -0.21 2.32 0.70
CA HIS A 113 -1.00 2.23 1.93
C HIS A 113 -1.67 0.87 2.06
N MET A 114 -1.39 0.17 3.17
CA MET A 114 -2.00 -1.10 3.54
C MET A 114 -1.89 -2.22 2.49
N ALA A 115 -0.86 -2.19 1.65
CA ALA A 115 -0.71 -3.15 0.56
C ALA A 115 0.64 -3.87 0.52
N LEU A 116 1.71 -3.29 1.09
CA LEU A 116 3.07 -3.84 0.96
C LEU A 116 3.20 -5.27 1.52
N MET A 117 2.39 -5.62 2.54
CA MET A 117 2.32 -6.98 3.07
C MET A 117 1.57 -7.96 2.14
N ASP A 118 0.88 -7.48 1.12
CA ASP A 118 0.16 -8.32 0.16
C ASP A 118 1.02 -8.68 -1.07
N ILE A 119 2.15 -8.00 -1.23
CA ILE A 119 3.05 -8.17 -2.37
C ILE A 119 4.08 -9.26 -2.06
N PRO A 120 4.24 -10.29 -2.93
CA PRO A 120 5.11 -11.43 -2.66
C PRO A 120 6.59 -11.06 -2.53
N GLU A 121 7.14 -10.37 -3.53
CA GLU A 121 8.56 -10.08 -3.64
C GLU A 121 8.88 -8.66 -3.17
N LEU A 122 9.06 -8.50 -1.85
CA LEU A 122 9.32 -7.19 -1.23
C LEU A 122 10.57 -6.52 -1.78
N ALA A 123 11.65 -7.27 -1.97
CA ALA A 123 12.91 -6.74 -2.50
C ALA A 123 12.74 -6.17 -3.92
N SER A 124 12.04 -6.90 -4.81
CA SER A 124 11.75 -6.43 -6.17
C SER A 124 10.89 -5.17 -6.14
N THR A 125 9.86 -5.16 -5.29
CA THR A 125 8.98 -3.99 -5.10
C THR A 125 9.76 -2.75 -4.65
N LEU A 126 10.62 -2.89 -3.63
CA LEU A 126 11.40 -1.76 -3.13
C LEU A 126 12.44 -1.29 -4.16
N GLY A 127 13.02 -2.22 -4.94
CA GLY A 127 13.91 -1.87 -6.06
C GLY A 127 13.17 -1.12 -7.17
N SER A 128 11.94 -1.52 -7.53
CA SER A 128 11.14 -0.82 -8.52
C SER A 128 10.72 0.57 -8.05
N VAL A 129 10.36 0.71 -6.76
CA VAL A 129 10.05 2.01 -6.14
C VAL A 129 11.28 2.92 -6.16
N ALA A 130 12.45 2.43 -5.77
CA ALA A 130 13.70 3.22 -5.83
C ALA A 130 14.01 3.70 -7.25
N ARG A 131 13.82 2.83 -8.25
CA ARG A 131 14.07 3.17 -9.66
C ARG A 131 13.16 4.29 -10.19
N VAL A 132 11.88 4.26 -9.84
CA VAL A 132 10.93 5.25 -10.37
C VAL A 132 10.94 6.57 -9.59
N LEU A 133 11.55 6.62 -8.41
CA LEU A 133 11.73 7.85 -7.63
C LEU A 133 12.84 8.72 -8.23
N ARG A 134 12.63 10.03 -8.22
CA ARG A 134 13.66 11.03 -8.50
C ARG A 134 14.67 11.08 -7.35
N ASP A 135 15.86 11.62 -7.62
CA ASP A 135 16.86 11.85 -6.58
C ASP A 135 16.27 12.67 -5.42
N GLY A 136 16.45 12.19 -4.20
CA GLY A 136 15.85 12.78 -3.01
C GLY A 136 14.33 12.57 -2.88
N GLY A 137 13.75 11.75 -3.75
CA GLY A 137 12.36 11.32 -3.64
C GLY A 137 12.12 10.46 -2.41
N TRP A 138 10.86 10.27 -2.04
CA TRP A 138 10.51 9.58 -0.81
C TRP A 138 9.42 8.52 -1.01
N PHE A 139 9.43 7.54 -0.13
CA PHE A 139 8.47 6.46 -0.06
C PHE A 139 7.76 6.46 1.29
N VAL A 140 6.44 6.57 1.29
CA VAL A 140 5.60 6.39 2.47
C VAL A 140 4.77 5.12 2.31
N PHE A 141 4.78 4.28 3.32
CA PHE A 141 3.97 3.07 3.32
C PHE A 141 3.34 2.81 4.68
N SER A 142 2.28 2.02 4.67
CA SER A 142 1.73 1.44 5.88
C SER A 142 1.45 -0.04 5.70
N ILE A 143 1.51 -0.76 6.82
CA ILE A 143 1.24 -2.19 6.91
C ILE A 143 0.45 -2.51 8.17
N VAL A 144 -0.24 -3.63 8.18
CA VAL A 144 -0.63 -4.27 9.44
C VAL A 144 0.63 -4.57 10.22
N HIS A 145 0.69 -4.15 11.48
CA HIS A 145 1.88 -4.35 12.30
C HIS A 145 2.17 -5.85 12.46
N PRO A 146 3.42 -6.31 12.24
CA PRO A 146 3.73 -7.75 12.29
C PRO A 146 3.44 -8.42 13.64
N CYS A 147 3.36 -7.66 14.73
CA CYS A 147 2.94 -8.19 16.05
C CYS A 147 1.42 -8.26 16.21
N TYR A 148 0.62 -7.67 15.29
CA TYR A 148 -0.83 -7.65 15.42
C TYR A 148 -1.44 -8.99 15.04
N ARG A 149 -2.29 -9.54 15.93
CA ARG A 149 -2.88 -10.88 15.77
C ARG A 149 -4.38 -10.89 15.44
N GLY A 150 -5.00 -9.71 15.31
CA GLY A 150 -6.46 -9.60 15.16
C GLY A 150 -7.04 -10.12 13.84
N HIS A 151 -6.22 -10.25 12.79
CA HIS A 151 -6.66 -10.69 11.45
C HIS A 151 -5.95 -11.95 10.95
N VAL A 152 -5.16 -12.60 11.78
CA VAL A 152 -4.34 -13.75 11.39
C VAL A 152 -4.63 -14.96 12.26
N ASP A 153 -4.78 -16.09 11.62
CA ASP A 153 -5.02 -17.34 12.33
C ASP A 153 -3.83 -17.76 13.17
N VAL A 154 -2.62 -17.48 12.78
CA VAL A 154 -1.44 -17.78 13.61
C VAL A 154 -0.16 -17.14 13.04
N VAL A 155 0.39 -16.13 13.68
CA VAL A 155 1.83 -15.92 13.67
C VAL A 155 2.41 -16.83 14.75
N THR A 156 2.88 -18.00 14.37
CA THR A 156 3.44 -18.97 15.31
C THR A 156 4.84 -18.58 15.74
N ASP A 157 5.60 -17.95 14.83
CA ASP A 157 6.94 -17.44 15.09
C ASP A 157 7.11 -16.10 14.39
N TYR A 158 7.32 -15.05 15.19
CA TYR A 158 7.51 -13.68 14.69
C TYR A 158 8.74 -13.53 13.77
N LEU A 159 9.79 -14.32 14.02
CA LEU A 159 11.05 -14.19 13.30
C LEU A 159 11.05 -14.90 11.94
N LEU A 160 10.05 -15.69 11.63
CA LEU A 160 9.96 -16.42 10.38
C LEU A 160 9.03 -15.73 9.39
N ASP A 161 9.52 -15.48 8.20
CA ASP A 161 8.69 -15.07 7.06
C ASP A 161 7.73 -16.19 6.70
N HIS A 162 6.46 -15.91 6.59
CA HIS A 162 5.47 -16.87 6.16
C HIS A 162 4.26 -16.23 5.51
N ARG A 163 3.56 -17.01 4.68
CA ARG A 163 2.33 -16.62 4.04
C ARG A 163 1.12 -17.02 4.88
N TYR A 164 0.15 -16.14 5.05
CA TYR A 164 -1.09 -16.40 5.76
C TYR A 164 -2.31 -15.94 4.97
N ARG A 165 -3.47 -16.55 5.26
CA ARG A 165 -4.74 -16.12 4.67
C ARG A 165 -5.25 -14.86 5.35
N LYS A 166 -5.75 -13.93 4.56
CA LYS A 166 -6.41 -12.72 5.07
C LYS A 166 -7.85 -13.00 5.44
N ARG A 167 -8.35 -12.21 6.38
CA ARG A 167 -9.74 -12.20 6.79
C ARG A 167 -10.29 -10.79 6.69
N LEU A 168 -11.45 -10.63 6.07
CA LEU A 168 -12.21 -9.38 6.03
C LEU A 168 -13.46 -9.58 6.88
N ALA A 169 -13.56 -8.84 7.99
CA ALA A 169 -14.59 -9.04 8.99
C ALA A 169 -14.65 -10.52 9.46
N THR A 170 -15.66 -11.27 9.06
CA THR A 170 -15.83 -12.68 9.44
C THR A 170 -15.46 -13.67 8.35
N GLU A 171 -15.15 -13.21 7.13
CA GLU A 171 -14.95 -14.08 5.98
C GLU A 171 -13.48 -14.19 5.58
N TRP A 172 -13.06 -15.39 5.17
CA TRP A 172 -11.74 -15.63 4.63
C TRP A 172 -11.66 -15.16 3.19
N LEU A 173 -10.71 -14.27 2.92
CA LEU A 173 -10.41 -13.87 1.56
C LEU A 173 -9.63 -14.97 0.83
N PRO A 174 -9.81 -15.15 -0.49
CA PRO A 174 -8.93 -15.99 -1.30
C PRO A 174 -7.53 -15.39 -1.49
N ALA A 175 -7.27 -14.24 -0.88
CA ALA A 175 -5.99 -13.54 -0.89
C ALA A 175 -5.13 -13.96 0.29
N HIS A 176 -3.82 -13.94 0.07
CA HIS A 176 -2.81 -14.15 1.11
C HIS A 176 -2.09 -12.83 1.39
N ALA A 177 -1.59 -12.72 2.61
CA ALA A 177 -0.61 -11.73 2.98
C ALA A 177 0.67 -12.42 3.47
N TYR A 178 1.75 -11.65 3.53
CA TYR A 178 3.07 -12.13 3.92
C TYR A 178 3.42 -11.50 5.26
N HIS A 179 3.55 -12.34 6.27
CA HIS A 179 4.17 -11.93 7.52
C HIS A 179 5.66 -11.80 7.28
N ARG A 180 6.20 -10.65 7.64
CA ARG A 180 7.63 -10.36 7.66
C ARG A 180 7.95 -9.62 8.94
N PRO A 181 9.00 -10.02 9.69
CA PRO A 181 9.48 -9.24 10.83
C PRO A 181 9.80 -7.80 10.44
N LEU A 182 9.73 -6.87 11.38
CA LEU A 182 10.15 -5.48 11.11
C LEU A 182 11.59 -5.39 10.62
N GLY A 183 12.47 -6.26 11.12
CA GLY A 183 13.86 -6.34 10.68
C GLY A 183 13.97 -6.59 9.18
N THR A 184 13.12 -7.45 8.61
CA THR A 184 13.09 -7.72 7.15
C THR A 184 12.74 -6.46 6.36
N TYR A 185 11.75 -5.68 6.79
CA TYR A 185 11.41 -4.41 6.12
C TYR A 185 12.56 -3.40 6.19
N VAL A 186 13.17 -3.24 7.36
CA VAL A 186 14.31 -2.30 7.56
C VAL A 186 15.50 -2.71 6.70
N GLU A 187 15.86 -3.99 6.71
CA GLU A 187 16.98 -4.50 5.94
C GLU A 187 16.77 -4.32 4.44
N GLN A 188 15.61 -4.69 3.92
CA GLN A 188 15.32 -4.60 2.48
C GLN A 188 15.17 -3.15 2.01
N LEU A 189 14.60 -2.25 2.83
CA LEU A 189 14.62 -0.81 2.53
C LEU A 189 16.05 -0.28 2.42
N THR A 190 16.92 -0.65 3.37
CA THR A 190 18.33 -0.24 3.34
C THR A 190 19.06 -0.79 2.12
N GLN A 191 18.83 -2.05 1.77
CA GLN A 191 19.44 -2.68 0.57
C GLN A 191 18.95 -2.04 -0.73
N ALA A 192 17.71 -1.55 -0.77
CA ALA A 192 17.16 -0.80 -1.90
C ALA A 192 17.61 0.68 -1.95
N GLY A 193 18.48 1.13 -1.04
CA GLY A 193 19.00 2.49 -1.02
C GLY A 193 18.13 3.51 -0.27
N PHE A 194 17.22 3.04 0.59
CA PHE A 194 16.40 3.94 1.40
C PHE A 194 16.98 4.16 2.79
N ARG A 195 16.86 5.40 3.29
CA ARG A 195 17.05 5.76 4.68
C ARG A 195 15.69 6.06 5.32
N ILE A 196 15.36 5.33 6.37
CA ILE A 196 14.12 5.55 7.11
C ILE A 196 14.23 6.88 7.88
N GLU A 197 13.28 7.79 7.65
CA GLU A 197 13.21 9.07 8.35
C GLU A 197 12.29 9.02 9.57
N ARG A 198 11.16 8.33 9.43
CA ARG A 198 10.16 8.28 10.48
C ARG A 198 9.40 6.96 10.47
N VAL A 199 9.11 6.44 11.64
CA VAL A 199 8.21 5.31 11.87
C VAL A 199 7.16 5.74 12.88
N VAL A 200 5.91 5.39 12.62
CA VAL A 200 4.77 5.64 13.52
C VAL A 200 4.01 4.34 13.71
N GLU A 201 3.80 3.97 14.96
CA GLU A 201 3.01 2.80 15.33
C GLU A 201 1.73 3.29 16.00
N VAL A 202 0.59 2.75 15.57
CA VAL A 202 -0.72 3.11 16.12
C VAL A 202 -1.52 1.89 16.52
N HIS A 203 -2.41 2.05 17.47
CA HIS A 203 -3.36 1.00 17.82
C HIS A 203 -4.34 0.77 16.67
N HIS A 204 -4.74 -0.47 16.45
CA HIS A 204 -5.90 -0.75 15.61
C HIS A 204 -7.17 -0.26 16.34
N GLN A 205 -8.13 0.30 15.62
CA GLN A 205 -9.36 0.85 16.22
C GLN A 205 -10.24 -0.18 16.95
N ALA A 206 -10.01 -1.47 16.73
CA ALA A 206 -10.70 -2.53 17.46
C ALA A 206 -10.17 -2.62 18.91
N ALA A 207 -11.08 -2.60 19.88
CA ALA A 207 -10.83 -2.51 21.32
C ALA A 207 -10.00 -3.64 21.95
N ASP A 208 -9.54 -4.64 21.19
CA ASP A 208 -8.94 -5.87 21.70
C ASP A 208 -7.44 -6.03 21.43
N ALA A 209 -6.74 -4.96 21.09
CA ALA A 209 -5.33 -5.08 20.68
C ALA A 209 -4.33 -5.36 21.83
N GLY A 210 -4.79 -5.59 23.05
CA GLY A 210 -3.94 -6.05 24.16
C GLY A 210 -2.67 -5.22 24.40
N GLY A 211 -2.66 -3.93 24.03
CA GLY A 211 -1.47 -3.06 24.14
C GLY A 211 -0.43 -3.24 23.03
N VAL A 212 -0.74 -4.02 21.99
CA VAL A 212 0.13 -4.22 20.81
C VAL A 212 -0.25 -3.24 19.71
N PRO A 213 0.71 -2.63 18.99
CA PRO A 213 0.37 -1.78 17.85
C PRO A 213 -0.34 -2.60 16.76
N GLY A 214 -1.33 -1.98 16.11
CA GLY A 214 -2.09 -2.62 15.04
C GLY A 214 -1.61 -2.28 13.65
N LEU A 215 -1.13 -1.05 13.46
CA LEU A 215 -0.62 -0.55 12.20
C LEU A 215 0.76 0.08 12.40
N LEU A 216 1.58 -0.04 11.36
CA LEU A 216 2.86 0.65 11.25
C LEU A 216 2.86 1.49 9.98
N TYR A 217 3.31 2.72 10.11
CA TYR A 217 3.56 3.65 9.01
C TYR A 217 5.05 3.98 8.99
N ALA A 218 5.59 4.15 7.82
CA ALA A 218 6.97 4.60 7.68
C ALA A 218 7.13 5.58 6.51
N ARG A 219 8.02 6.54 6.71
CA ARG A 219 8.57 7.39 5.66
C ARG A 219 10.04 7.09 5.49
N ALA A 220 10.45 6.84 4.26
CA ALA A 220 11.83 6.62 3.88
C ALA A 220 12.18 7.51 2.69
N VAL A 221 13.43 7.95 2.61
CA VAL A 221 13.95 8.76 1.50
C VAL A 221 15.03 8.00 0.77
N GLN A 222 15.13 8.23 -0.52
CA GLN A 222 16.21 7.70 -1.33
C GLN A 222 17.53 8.35 -0.89
N ALA A 223 18.51 7.50 -0.56
CA ALA A 223 19.80 7.95 -0.02
C ALA A 223 20.74 8.45 -1.10
#